data_d6fd12fa006d1b7671f84a72198c06cf
#
_entry.id   d6fd12fa006d1b7671f84a72198c06cf
#
_cell.length_a   1.000
_cell.length_b   1.000
_cell.length_c   1.000
_cell.angle_alpha   90.00
_cell.angle_beta   90.00
_cell.angle_gamma   90.00
#
_symmetry.space_group_name_H-M   'P 1'
#
loop_
_entity.id
_entity.type
_entity.pdbx_description
1 polymer ?
#
loop_
_entity_poly.entity_id
_entity_poly.type
_entity_poly.pdbx_seq_one_letter_code
_entity_poly.pdbx_strand_id
1 'polypeptide(L)'
;MTRVKGGNVAKNRRRKVLKQAKGYFGSKHRLFKTAQEQTFHSLEYAYRDRKNNKRNFRKLWITRINAACRMNDISYSKFINGLNKAGVEVNRKMLSELAINDEKAFKALVEVSKKGLEGKGTKKEEKKELADMTVAELRVLAEEKNIEGSSSMKKAELLEALK
;
A
#
# COMPACT_ATOMS: atom_id res chain seq x y z
N MET A 1 53.39 25.50 28.25
CA MET A 1 52.21 24.86 27.66
C MET A 1 50.94 25.25 28.42
N THR A 2 49.93 25.77 27.75
CA THR A 2 48.65 26.11 28.37
C THR A 2 47.84 24.83 28.64
N ARG A 3 47.42 24.62 29.87
CA ARG A 3 46.59 23.45 30.24
C ARG A 3 45.21 23.54 29.63
N VAL A 4 44.82 22.60 28.74
CA VAL A 4 43.47 22.53 28.19
C VAL A 4 42.52 21.91 29.22
N LYS A 5 41.48 22.68 29.60
CA LYS A 5 40.41 22.17 30.47
C LYS A 5 39.34 21.52 29.59
N GLY A 6 38.81 20.33 30.03
CA GLY A 6 37.88 19.53 29.22
C GLY A 6 36.49 20.15 28.96
N GLY A 7 36.21 21.35 29.42
CA GLY A 7 34.95 22.06 29.18
C GLY A 7 33.71 21.32 29.66
N ASN A 8 32.56 21.57 28.99
CA ASN A 8 31.25 21.04 29.38
C ASN A 8 30.79 19.81 28.54
N VAL A 9 31.67 19.19 27.76
CA VAL A 9 31.31 18.10 26.81
C VAL A 9 30.62 16.92 27.51
N ALA A 10 31.22 16.41 28.58
CA ALA A 10 30.65 15.30 29.36
C ALA A 10 29.30 15.66 30.00
N LYS A 11 29.17 16.88 30.53
CA LYS A 11 27.93 17.42 31.11
C LYS A 11 26.82 17.52 30.03
N ASN A 12 27.14 18.03 28.87
CA ASN A 12 26.17 18.15 27.76
C ASN A 12 25.72 16.82 27.23
N ARG A 13 26.62 15.82 27.11
CA ARG A 13 26.27 14.44 26.75
C ARG A 13 25.29 13.81 27.72
N ARG A 14 25.56 13.91 29.02
CA ARG A 14 24.64 13.40 30.07
C ARG A 14 23.30 14.14 30.05
N ARG A 15 23.31 15.46 29.90
CA ARG A 15 22.11 16.30 29.84
C ARG A 15 21.20 15.93 28.67
N LYS A 16 21.77 15.56 27.52
CA LYS A 16 21.00 15.10 26.35
C LYS A 16 20.18 13.86 26.68
N VAL A 17 20.78 12.84 27.34
CA VAL A 17 20.07 11.61 27.74
C VAL A 17 19.01 11.91 28.79
N LEU A 18 19.34 12.67 29.84
CA LEU A 18 18.38 13.04 30.86
C LEU A 18 17.21 13.88 30.32
N LYS A 19 17.43 14.69 29.30
CA LYS A 19 16.35 15.42 28.61
C LYS A 19 15.38 14.47 27.90
N GLN A 20 15.88 13.41 27.27
CA GLN A 20 15.05 12.38 26.65
C GLN A 20 14.27 11.54 27.66
N ALA A 21 14.85 11.29 28.83
CA ALA A 21 14.23 10.52 29.90
C ALA A 21 13.30 11.37 30.80
N LYS A 22 13.09 12.64 30.49
CA LYS A 22 12.21 13.52 31.26
C LYS A 22 10.79 12.97 31.29
N GLY A 23 10.18 12.88 32.46
CA GLY A 23 8.84 12.33 32.65
C GLY A 23 8.82 10.83 32.95
N TYR A 24 9.95 10.13 32.95
CA TYR A 24 10.00 8.72 33.33
C TYR A 24 9.83 8.56 34.84
N PHE A 25 9.18 7.48 35.24
CA PHE A 25 8.86 7.22 36.64
C PHE A 25 10.10 7.02 37.52
N GLY A 26 10.08 7.54 38.76
CA GLY A 26 11.07 7.33 39.79
C GLY A 26 12.45 7.85 39.44
N SER A 27 13.48 7.06 39.71
CA SER A 27 14.89 7.44 39.47
C SER A 27 15.29 7.46 38.00
N LYS A 28 14.48 6.91 37.11
CA LYS A 28 14.76 6.77 35.69
C LYS A 28 14.89 8.12 34.94
N HIS A 29 14.37 9.22 35.50
CA HIS A 29 14.55 10.56 34.93
C HIS A 29 15.68 11.35 35.59
N ARG A 30 16.25 10.88 36.69
CA ARG A 30 17.28 11.60 37.49
C ARG A 30 18.66 10.98 37.37
N LEU A 31 18.77 9.65 37.53
CA LEU A 31 20.03 8.94 37.50
C LEU A 31 20.46 8.62 36.09
N PHE A 32 21.66 9.06 35.71
CA PHE A 32 22.12 8.92 34.32
C PHE A 32 22.15 7.48 33.81
N LYS A 33 22.63 6.52 34.62
CA LYS A 33 22.76 5.11 34.23
C LYS A 33 21.39 4.50 33.93
N THR A 34 20.44 4.66 34.83
CA THR A 34 19.06 4.12 34.64
C THR A 34 18.28 4.88 33.57
N ALA A 35 18.51 6.20 33.42
CA ALA A 35 17.92 6.99 32.36
C ALA A 35 18.41 6.56 30.97
N GLN A 36 19.69 6.27 30.83
CA GLN A 36 20.29 5.84 29.58
C GLN A 36 19.73 4.47 29.14
N GLU A 37 19.69 3.52 30.06
CA GLU A 37 19.12 2.19 29.81
C GLU A 37 17.63 2.29 29.38
N GLN A 38 16.84 3.03 30.14
CA GLN A 38 15.42 3.21 29.82
C GLN A 38 15.22 3.93 28.47
N THR A 39 16.07 4.89 28.13
CA THR A 39 16.01 5.57 26.84
C THR A 39 16.32 4.61 25.68
N PHE A 40 17.30 3.73 25.83
CA PHE A 40 17.60 2.72 24.81
C PHE A 40 16.42 1.78 24.58
N HIS A 41 15.83 1.21 25.64
CA HIS A 41 14.65 0.37 25.51
C HIS A 41 13.46 1.12 24.88
N SER A 42 13.25 2.36 25.28
CA SER A 42 12.18 3.20 24.71
C SER A 42 12.34 3.40 23.21
N LEU A 43 13.56 3.69 22.75
CA LEU A 43 13.85 3.88 21.34
C LEU A 43 13.73 2.58 20.53
N GLU A 44 14.17 1.46 21.10
CA GLU A 44 14.04 0.13 20.50
C GLU A 44 12.56 -0.24 20.32
N TYR A 45 11.75 -0.09 21.38
CA TYR A 45 10.31 -0.31 21.31
C TYR A 45 9.62 0.63 20.31
N ALA A 46 9.97 1.90 20.33
CA ALA A 46 9.42 2.85 19.37
C ALA A 46 9.72 2.45 17.93
N TYR A 47 10.93 1.95 17.63
CA TYR A 47 11.28 1.46 16.30
C TYR A 47 10.48 0.20 15.92
N ARG A 48 10.45 -0.79 16.80
CA ARG A 48 9.71 -2.05 16.60
C ARG A 48 8.22 -1.78 16.39
N ASP A 49 7.63 -0.96 17.24
CA ASP A 49 6.18 -0.78 17.28
C ASP A 49 5.67 0.15 16.18
N ARG A 50 6.50 1.05 15.64
CA ARG A 50 6.16 1.75 14.38
C ARG A 50 5.96 0.77 13.22
N LYS A 51 6.69 -0.34 13.16
CA LYS A 51 6.49 -1.40 12.17
C LYS A 51 5.26 -2.25 12.48
N ASN A 52 5.06 -2.59 13.76
CA ASN A 52 3.92 -3.38 14.21
C ASN A 52 2.60 -2.63 14.03
N ASN A 53 2.59 -1.33 14.21
CA ASN A 53 1.39 -0.50 14.09
C ASN A 53 0.72 -0.64 12.73
N LYS A 54 1.52 -0.66 11.65
CA LYS A 54 1.02 -0.88 10.29
C LYS A 54 0.30 -2.23 10.14
N ARG A 55 0.84 -3.30 10.76
CA ARG A 55 0.25 -4.64 10.76
C ARG A 55 -1.05 -4.67 11.58
N ASN A 56 -1.05 -4.00 12.73
CA ASN A 56 -2.20 -3.94 13.62
C ASN A 56 -3.39 -3.22 12.96
N PHE A 57 -3.15 -2.07 12.32
CA PHE A 57 -4.21 -1.37 11.57
C PHE A 57 -4.71 -2.19 10.39
N ARG A 58 -3.83 -2.83 9.64
CA ARG A 58 -4.26 -3.73 8.56
C ARG A 58 -5.14 -4.87 9.07
N LYS A 59 -4.78 -5.49 10.20
CA LYS A 59 -5.59 -6.52 10.85
C LYS A 59 -6.97 -6.00 11.22
N LEU A 60 -7.03 -4.81 11.81
CA LEU A 60 -8.28 -4.16 12.19
C LEU A 60 -9.18 -3.89 10.97
N TRP A 61 -8.63 -3.34 9.89
CA TRP A 61 -9.38 -3.11 8.66
C TRP A 61 -9.94 -4.41 8.08
N ILE A 62 -9.14 -5.47 8.04
CA ILE A 62 -9.58 -6.79 7.55
C ILE A 62 -10.73 -7.32 8.42
N THR A 63 -10.66 -7.18 9.72
CA THR A 63 -11.73 -7.62 10.65
C THR A 63 -13.04 -6.87 10.36
N ARG A 64 -12.98 -5.56 10.18
CA ARG A 64 -14.16 -4.72 9.87
C ARG A 64 -14.77 -5.07 8.51
N ILE A 65 -13.94 -5.20 7.47
CA ILE A 65 -14.40 -5.60 6.13
C ILE A 65 -15.02 -7.00 6.18
N ASN A 66 -14.41 -7.94 6.90
CA ASN A 66 -14.94 -9.30 7.03
C ASN A 66 -16.31 -9.33 7.71
N ALA A 67 -16.51 -8.52 8.74
CA ALA A 67 -17.82 -8.38 9.37
C ALA A 67 -18.89 -7.89 8.38
N ALA A 68 -18.58 -6.80 7.64
CA ALA A 68 -19.48 -6.27 6.63
C ALA A 68 -19.74 -7.25 5.45
N CYS A 69 -18.72 -8.00 5.04
CA CYS A 69 -18.88 -9.04 4.03
C CYS A 69 -19.84 -10.14 4.50
N ARG A 70 -19.72 -10.59 5.75
CA ARG A 70 -20.62 -11.62 6.31
C ARG A 70 -22.08 -11.16 6.39
N MET A 71 -22.30 -9.87 6.65
CA MET A 71 -23.65 -9.26 6.62
C MET A 71 -24.26 -9.26 5.21
N ASN A 72 -23.42 -9.38 4.15
CA ASN A 72 -23.84 -9.44 2.75
C ASN A 72 -23.66 -10.84 2.11
N ASP A 73 -23.58 -11.90 2.92
CA ASP A 73 -23.47 -13.30 2.49
C ASP A 73 -22.27 -13.62 1.59
N ILE A 74 -21.15 -12.93 1.79
CA ILE A 74 -19.90 -13.18 1.07
C ILE A 74 -18.73 -13.31 2.05
N SER A 75 -17.78 -14.22 1.75
CA SER A 75 -16.55 -14.29 2.53
C SER A 75 -15.55 -13.22 2.09
N TYR A 76 -14.72 -12.72 3.03
CA TYR A 76 -13.68 -11.74 2.75
C TYR A 76 -12.77 -12.15 1.57
N SER A 77 -12.37 -13.43 1.51
CA SER A 77 -11.49 -13.93 0.45
C SER A 77 -12.14 -13.87 -0.93
N LYS A 78 -13.43 -14.27 -1.02
CA LYS A 78 -14.20 -14.16 -2.26
C LYS A 78 -14.41 -12.71 -2.66
N PHE A 79 -14.73 -11.83 -1.70
CA PHE A 79 -14.91 -10.40 -1.94
C PHE A 79 -13.66 -9.76 -2.55
N ILE A 80 -12.49 -9.95 -1.95
CA ILE A 80 -11.23 -9.39 -2.47
C ILE A 80 -10.85 -10.00 -3.82
N ASN A 81 -11.05 -11.31 -4.01
CA ASN A 81 -10.79 -11.95 -5.30
C ASN A 81 -11.72 -11.42 -6.40
N GLY A 82 -13.00 -11.22 -6.08
CA GLY A 82 -13.97 -10.64 -7.02
C GLY A 82 -13.62 -9.21 -7.42
N LEU A 83 -13.23 -8.35 -6.46
CA LEU A 83 -12.77 -7.00 -6.76
C LEU A 83 -11.52 -7.00 -7.66
N ASN A 84 -10.55 -7.87 -7.38
CA ASN A 84 -9.36 -7.99 -8.21
C ASN A 84 -9.70 -8.43 -9.66
N LYS A 85 -10.62 -9.40 -9.82
CA LYS A 85 -11.09 -9.83 -11.14
C LYS A 85 -11.89 -8.75 -11.87
N ALA A 86 -12.63 -7.94 -11.13
CA ALA A 86 -13.35 -6.78 -11.67
C ALA A 86 -12.43 -5.59 -12.00
N GLY A 87 -11.12 -5.67 -11.69
CA GLY A 87 -10.16 -4.58 -11.92
C GLY A 87 -10.33 -3.38 -10.99
N VAL A 88 -10.98 -3.57 -9.83
CA VAL A 88 -11.21 -2.50 -8.86
C VAL A 88 -10.09 -2.48 -7.83
N GLU A 89 -9.23 -1.47 -7.90
CA GLU A 89 -8.10 -1.26 -6.98
C GLU A 89 -8.49 -0.30 -5.86
N VAL A 90 -9.00 -0.83 -4.75
CA VAL A 90 -9.30 -0.06 -3.54
C VAL A 90 -8.50 -0.58 -2.37
N ASN A 91 -7.87 0.34 -1.61
CA ASN A 91 -7.10 -0.06 -0.46
C ASN A 91 -8.00 -0.46 0.73
N ARG A 92 -7.45 -1.30 1.62
CA ARG A 92 -8.22 -1.85 2.76
C ARG A 92 -8.70 -0.80 3.76
N LYS A 93 -7.98 0.32 3.88
CA LYS A 93 -8.39 1.43 4.74
C LYS A 93 -9.71 2.01 4.24
N MET A 94 -9.79 2.37 2.96
CA MET A 94 -11.01 2.91 2.35
C MET A 94 -12.17 1.92 2.41
N LEU A 95 -11.92 0.64 2.10
CA LEU A 95 -12.96 -0.40 2.24
C LEU A 95 -13.48 -0.52 3.66
N SER A 96 -12.60 -0.38 4.67
CA SER A 96 -13.01 -0.40 6.08
C SER A 96 -13.80 0.84 6.48
N GLU A 97 -13.49 2.01 5.94
CA GLU A 97 -14.25 3.24 6.17
C GLU A 97 -15.64 3.18 5.52
N LEU A 98 -15.74 2.70 4.28
CA LEU A 98 -17.00 2.47 3.60
C LEU A 98 -17.88 1.44 4.34
N ALA A 99 -17.27 0.38 4.87
CA ALA A 99 -17.97 -0.64 5.63
C ALA A 99 -18.63 -0.13 6.91
N ILE A 100 -18.18 1.00 7.46
CA ILE A 100 -18.71 1.60 8.71
C ILE A 100 -19.64 2.77 8.38
N ASN A 101 -19.20 3.66 7.49
CA ASN A 101 -19.85 4.95 7.28
C ASN A 101 -20.89 4.91 6.16
N ASP A 102 -20.73 4.03 5.16
CA ASP A 102 -21.58 3.97 3.98
C ASP A 102 -21.87 2.53 3.55
N GLU A 103 -22.88 1.94 4.18
CA GLU A 103 -23.32 0.58 3.89
C GLU A 103 -23.81 0.42 2.43
N LYS A 104 -24.42 1.45 1.85
CA LYS A 104 -24.94 1.40 0.48
C LYS A 104 -23.81 1.29 -0.53
N ALA A 105 -22.76 2.13 -0.38
CA ALA A 105 -21.58 2.08 -1.23
C ALA A 105 -20.83 0.74 -1.07
N PHE A 106 -20.78 0.20 0.14
CA PHE A 106 -20.19 -1.12 0.38
C PHE A 106 -20.97 -2.24 -0.31
N LYS A 107 -22.31 -2.23 -0.26
CA LYS A 107 -23.17 -3.20 -0.98
C LYS A 107 -22.96 -3.15 -2.49
N ALA A 108 -22.84 -1.95 -3.07
CA ALA A 108 -22.51 -1.81 -4.50
C ALA A 108 -21.17 -2.47 -4.85
N LEU A 109 -20.15 -2.33 -4.00
CA LEU A 109 -18.86 -3.02 -4.19
C LEU A 109 -18.98 -4.54 -4.06
N VAL A 110 -19.85 -5.05 -3.18
CA VAL A 110 -20.13 -6.48 -3.08
C VAL A 110 -20.78 -7.02 -4.35
N GLU A 111 -21.70 -6.29 -4.97
CA GLU A 111 -22.32 -6.67 -6.25
C GLU A 111 -21.29 -6.71 -7.38
N VAL A 112 -20.43 -5.69 -7.46
CA VAL A 112 -19.32 -5.66 -8.44
C VAL A 112 -18.39 -6.86 -8.23
N SER A 113 -18.08 -7.20 -6.98
CA SER A 113 -17.27 -8.37 -6.64
C SER A 113 -17.95 -9.69 -7.07
N LYS A 114 -19.25 -9.85 -6.82
CA LYS A 114 -20.02 -11.03 -7.25
C LYS A 114 -20.00 -11.18 -8.79
N LYS A 115 -20.23 -10.08 -9.52
CA LYS A 115 -20.13 -10.04 -10.99
C LYS A 115 -18.73 -10.40 -11.50
N GLY A 116 -17.68 -9.93 -10.81
CA GLY A 116 -16.29 -10.28 -11.14
C GLY A 116 -15.97 -11.76 -10.93
N LEU A 117 -16.59 -12.40 -9.92
CA LEU A 117 -16.44 -13.85 -9.69
C LEU A 117 -17.13 -14.69 -10.74
N GLU A 118 -18.28 -14.25 -11.28
CA GLU A 118 -19.05 -14.92 -12.33
C GLU A 118 -18.40 -14.82 -13.72
N GLY A 119 -17.22 -14.22 -13.83
CA GLY A 119 -16.50 -14.07 -15.10
C GLY A 119 -17.04 -12.96 -16.01
N LYS A 120 -18.02 -12.17 -15.56
CA LYS A 120 -18.52 -10.96 -16.21
C LYS A 120 -17.71 -9.71 -15.82
N GLY A 121 -16.53 -9.90 -15.20
CA GLY A 121 -15.60 -8.81 -14.95
C GLY A 121 -15.12 -8.26 -16.28
N THR A 122 -15.33 -6.99 -16.50
CA THR A 122 -14.65 -6.26 -17.56
C THR A 122 -13.15 -6.51 -17.34
N LYS A 123 -12.55 -7.40 -18.15
CA LYS A 123 -11.13 -7.30 -18.41
C LYS A 123 -10.98 -5.83 -18.85
N LYS A 124 -10.31 -5.01 -18.05
CA LYS A 124 -9.66 -3.83 -18.58
C LYS A 124 -8.69 -4.43 -19.62
N GLU A 125 -9.14 -4.52 -20.85
CA GLU A 125 -8.23 -4.51 -21.97
C GLU A 125 -7.50 -3.20 -21.80
N GLU A 126 -6.30 -3.26 -21.22
CA GLU A 126 -5.32 -2.22 -21.40
C GLU A 126 -5.20 -2.12 -22.92
N LYS A 127 -5.87 -1.14 -23.50
CA LYS A 127 -5.59 -0.74 -24.87
C LYS A 127 -4.14 -0.29 -24.83
N LYS A 128 -3.23 -1.24 -25.09
CA LYS A 128 -1.85 -0.90 -25.37
C LYS A 128 -1.94 0.15 -26.45
N GLU A 129 -1.41 1.33 -26.19
CA GLU A 129 -1.33 2.34 -27.24
C GLU A 129 -0.60 1.69 -28.42
N LEU A 130 -1.08 1.96 -29.64
CA LEU A 130 -0.51 1.36 -30.86
C LEU A 130 1.01 1.48 -30.94
N ALA A 131 1.57 2.52 -30.31
CA ALA A 131 3.01 2.76 -30.22
C ALA A 131 3.77 1.71 -29.36
N ASP A 132 3.12 1.16 -28.32
CA ASP A 132 3.72 0.19 -27.38
C ASP A 132 3.57 -1.26 -27.84
N MET A 133 2.82 -1.48 -28.94
CA MET A 133 2.60 -2.82 -29.49
C MET A 133 3.83 -3.34 -30.24
N THR A 134 4.02 -4.65 -30.16
CA THR A 134 5.07 -5.33 -30.95
C THR A 134 4.67 -5.38 -32.44
N VAL A 135 5.65 -5.54 -33.34
CA VAL A 135 5.40 -5.65 -34.79
C VAL A 135 4.45 -6.82 -35.11
N ALA A 136 4.55 -7.93 -34.36
CA ALA A 136 3.66 -9.08 -34.53
C ALA A 136 2.21 -8.75 -34.18
N GLU A 137 1.98 -8.07 -33.06
CA GLU A 137 0.63 -7.64 -32.64
C GLU A 137 0.02 -6.61 -33.60
N LEU A 138 0.84 -5.69 -34.13
CA LEU A 138 0.40 -4.70 -35.12
C LEU A 138 0.02 -5.36 -36.46
N ARG A 139 0.72 -6.42 -36.89
CA ARG A 139 0.37 -7.18 -38.09
C ARG A 139 -0.97 -7.90 -37.95
N VAL A 140 -1.22 -8.54 -36.80
CA VAL A 140 -2.51 -9.19 -36.54
C VAL A 140 -3.66 -8.16 -36.59
N LEU A 141 -3.50 -6.98 -36.00
CA LEU A 141 -4.48 -5.92 -36.07
C LEU A 141 -4.69 -5.35 -37.49
N ALA A 142 -3.61 -5.30 -38.28
CA ALA A 142 -3.70 -4.86 -39.68
C ALA A 142 -4.41 -5.90 -40.57
N GLU A 143 -4.22 -7.18 -40.28
CA GLU A 143 -4.96 -8.27 -40.91
C GLU A 143 -6.45 -8.27 -40.55
N GLU A 144 -6.80 -8.03 -39.27
CA GLU A 144 -8.18 -7.87 -38.81
C GLU A 144 -8.89 -6.69 -39.49
N LYS A 145 -8.15 -5.62 -39.80
CA LYS A 145 -8.66 -4.45 -40.53
C LYS A 145 -8.58 -4.58 -42.07
N ASN A 146 -8.18 -5.76 -42.57
CA ASN A 146 -8.02 -6.05 -44.01
C ASN A 146 -7.10 -5.07 -44.75
N ILE A 147 -5.98 -4.66 -44.15
CA ILE A 147 -4.99 -3.79 -44.77
C ILE A 147 -4.07 -4.67 -45.65
N GLU A 148 -4.13 -4.44 -46.97
CA GLU A 148 -3.32 -5.17 -47.94
C GLU A 148 -1.82 -4.90 -47.73
N GLY A 149 -0.99 -5.94 -47.76
CA GLY A 149 0.45 -5.83 -47.63
C GLY A 149 1.00 -5.74 -46.22
N SER A 150 0.16 -5.89 -45.18
CA SER A 150 0.54 -5.82 -43.73
C SER A 150 1.71 -6.70 -43.34
N SER A 151 1.91 -7.85 -43.97
CA SER A 151 2.98 -8.81 -43.66
C SER A 151 4.38 -8.29 -44.04
N SER A 152 4.52 -7.39 -45.00
CA SER A 152 5.79 -6.84 -45.48
C SER A 152 6.13 -5.46 -44.89
N MET A 153 5.18 -4.80 -44.24
CA MET A 153 5.32 -3.44 -43.69
C MET A 153 6.22 -3.38 -42.47
N LYS A 154 6.98 -2.29 -42.34
CA LYS A 154 7.76 -1.94 -41.16
C LYS A 154 6.86 -1.37 -40.07
N LYS A 155 7.33 -1.35 -38.82
CA LYS A 155 6.56 -0.84 -37.65
C LYS A 155 6.00 0.57 -37.90
N ALA A 156 6.76 1.47 -38.51
CA ALA A 156 6.32 2.84 -38.75
C ALA A 156 5.15 2.91 -39.78
N GLU A 157 5.23 2.12 -40.82
CA GLU A 157 4.21 2.01 -41.87
C GLU A 157 2.92 1.37 -41.32
N LEU A 158 3.05 0.34 -40.48
CA LEU A 158 1.90 -0.26 -39.78
C LEU A 158 1.21 0.71 -38.82
N LEU A 159 1.95 1.55 -38.10
CA LEU A 159 1.39 2.57 -37.24
C LEU A 159 0.66 3.68 -38.00
N GLU A 160 1.12 4.05 -39.21
CA GLU A 160 0.42 5.01 -40.09
C GLU A 160 -0.83 4.41 -40.68
N ALA A 161 -0.78 3.17 -41.12
CA ALA A 161 -1.93 2.47 -41.72
C ALA A 161 -3.05 2.13 -40.71
N LEU A 162 -2.71 2.04 -39.41
CA LEU A 162 -3.65 1.74 -38.30
C LEU A 162 -4.25 2.97 -37.63
N LYS A 163 -3.73 4.17 -37.90
CA LYS A 163 -4.29 5.45 -37.43
C LYS A 163 -5.59 5.80 -38.15
#